data_ea0a02750f669d1ca6a68b34b6afdfb6
#
_entry.id   ea0a02750f669d1ca6a68b34b6afdfb6
#
_cell.length_a   1.000
_cell.length_b   1.000
_cell.length_c   1.000
_cell.angle_alpha   90.00
_cell.angle_beta   90.00
_cell.angle_gamma   90.00
#
_symmetry.space_group_name_H-M   'P 1'
#
loop_
_entity.id
_entity.type
_entity.pdbx_description
1 polymer ?
#
loop_
_entity_poly.entity_id
_entity_poly.type
_entity_poly.pdbx_seq_one_letter_code
_entity_poly.pdbx_strand_id
1 'polypeptide(L)'
;MSGLTFVDVCSGAGGLALGLERAGFQPTLLLEEDADACRTLQVNRPHWNVLQADLLDFDPGEHPESYDVDLLSAGLPRVKSNATAARAESGMEERLLKAAVYLAHAIKPRALLIENVPALANSDRFRDFHEFASAELEHLGYAFSWFVLNAADFGVPQDRKQGILVAIKRQWFSSFRSPSPTVTDHVSVGEALAPSMRSHGWKDADRWAAQAASVAPTLVGGSKNRGGADLGPAGTKRKWEKLGVNAHSLGDEMPGPDFVWAPELGKEGMVRLTVNQAALLQGFPKDWAIIGKKTARYRQIGHASPPPVGEALGLAMAQALRS
;
A
#
# COMPACT_ATOMS: atom_id res chain seq x y z
N MET A 1 -28.25 2.95 10.73
CA MET A 1 -27.00 3.05 11.50
C MET A 1 -26.07 3.91 10.67
N SER A 2 -25.48 4.97 11.24
CA SER A 2 -24.43 5.75 10.58
C SER A 2 -23.27 4.81 10.22
N GLY A 3 -22.65 5.00 9.05
CA GLY A 3 -21.47 4.23 8.66
C GLY A 3 -20.32 4.46 9.64
N LEU A 4 -19.40 3.50 9.76
CA LEU A 4 -18.16 3.70 10.50
C LEU A 4 -17.31 4.76 9.81
N THR A 5 -16.61 5.60 10.57
CA THR A 5 -15.82 6.72 10.07
C THR A 5 -14.33 6.49 10.26
N PHE A 6 -13.50 7.12 9.43
CA PHE A 6 -12.05 7.04 9.60
C PHE A 6 -11.30 8.31 9.19
N VAL A 7 -10.15 8.50 9.82
CA VAL A 7 -9.08 9.39 9.38
C VAL A 7 -7.95 8.53 8.84
N ASP A 8 -7.36 8.91 7.69
CA ASP A 8 -6.19 8.25 7.13
C ASP A 8 -5.02 9.22 7.03
N VAL A 9 -3.87 8.86 7.59
CA VAL A 9 -2.67 9.70 7.54
C VAL A 9 -1.59 9.05 6.69
N CYS A 10 -0.83 9.89 5.96
CA CYS A 10 0.09 9.46 4.91
C CYS A 10 -0.63 8.63 3.84
N SER A 11 -1.75 9.15 3.35
CA SER A 11 -2.71 8.44 2.48
C SER A 11 -2.12 8.03 1.13
N GLY A 12 -1.06 8.69 0.65
CA GLY A 12 -0.39 8.37 -0.60
C GLY A 12 -1.36 8.36 -1.78
N ALA A 13 -1.28 7.31 -2.60
CA ALA A 13 -2.21 7.09 -3.72
C ALA A 13 -3.62 6.63 -3.29
N GLY A 14 -3.90 6.53 -1.99
CA GLY A 14 -5.22 6.14 -1.47
C GLY A 14 -5.48 4.63 -1.44
N GLY A 15 -4.46 3.79 -1.51
CA GLY A 15 -4.67 2.35 -1.56
C GLY A 15 -5.33 1.80 -0.29
N LEU A 16 -4.85 2.21 0.89
CA LEU A 16 -5.44 1.83 2.17
C LEU A 16 -6.85 2.43 2.32
N ALA A 17 -6.99 3.75 2.07
CA ALA A 17 -8.26 4.46 2.16
C ALA A 17 -9.34 3.88 1.24
N LEU A 18 -9.00 3.53 -0.01
CA LEU A 18 -9.90 2.86 -0.94
C LEU A 18 -10.35 1.48 -0.42
N GLY A 19 -9.45 0.72 0.18
CA GLY A 19 -9.79 -0.57 0.80
C GLY A 19 -10.75 -0.39 1.98
N LEU A 20 -10.50 0.58 2.85
CA LEU A 20 -11.37 0.91 3.98
C LEU A 20 -12.76 1.41 3.51
N GLU A 21 -12.81 2.25 2.45
CA GLU A 21 -14.08 2.67 1.84
C GLU A 21 -14.88 1.46 1.36
N ARG A 22 -14.26 0.49 0.67
CA ARG A 22 -14.90 -0.76 0.23
C ARG A 22 -15.41 -1.62 1.39
N ALA A 23 -14.73 -1.59 2.52
CA ALA A 23 -15.16 -2.25 3.75
C ALA A 23 -16.33 -1.54 4.47
N GLY A 24 -16.77 -0.40 3.94
CA GLY A 24 -17.91 0.35 4.46
C GLY A 24 -17.56 1.43 5.49
N PHE A 25 -16.29 1.83 5.58
CA PHE A 25 -15.89 3.02 6.32
C PHE A 25 -16.02 4.27 5.46
N GLN A 26 -16.35 5.40 6.09
CA GLN A 26 -16.46 6.71 5.45
C GLN A 26 -15.30 7.60 5.90
N PRO A 27 -14.47 8.13 4.98
CA PRO A 27 -13.39 9.02 5.38
C PRO A 27 -13.93 10.38 5.85
N THR A 28 -13.43 10.87 6.96
CA THR A 28 -13.67 12.23 7.45
C THR A 28 -12.54 13.16 7.06
N LEU A 29 -11.30 12.65 7.05
CA LEU A 29 -10.11 13.38 6.66
C LEU A 29 -9.04 12.42 6.13
N LEU A 30 -8.40 12.78 5.02
CA LEU A 30 -7.19 12.14 4.51
C LEU A 30 -6.05 13.15 4.52
N LEU A 31 -4.94 12.82 5.20
CA LEU A 31 -3.75 13.65 5.30
C LEU A 31 -2.63 13.11 4.40
N GLU A 32 -2.07 13.96 3.54
CA GLU A 32 -0.97 13.61 2.64
C GLU A 32 -0.08 14.82 2.34
N GLU A 33 1.25 14.67 2.36
CA GLU A 33 2.19 15.76 2.10
C GLU A 33 2.44 16.02 0.60
N ASP A 34 2.39 14.96 -0.23
CA ASP A 34 2.75 15.05 -1.66
C ASP A 34 1.58 15.59 -2.49
N ALA A 35 1.78 16.73 -3.14
CA ALA A 35 0.75 17.39 -3.93
C ALA A 35 0.22 16.54 -5.11
N ASP A 36 1.05 15.68 -5.73
CA ASP A 36 0.59 14.77 -6.78
C ASP A 36 -0.29 13.67 -6.21
N ALA A 37 0.04 13.16 -5.00
CA ALA A 37 -0.78 12.19 -4.29
C ALA A 37 -2.11 12.80 -3.84
N CYS A 38 -2.13 14.02 -3.29
CA CYS A 38 -3.37 14.73 -2.96
C CYS A 38 -4.27 14.88 -4.19
N ARG A 39 -3.71 15.26 -5.35
CA ARG A 39 -4.47 15.35 -6.61
C ARG A 39 -4.97 13.98 -7.07
N THR A 40 -4.19 12.91 -6.87
CA THR A 40 -4.64 11.54 -7.14
C THR A 40 -5.91 11.21 -6.34
N LEU A 41 -5.92 11.49 -5.04
CA LEU A 41 -7.10 11.27 -4.18
C LEU A 41 -8.30 12.08 -4.66
N GLN A 42 -8.13 13.39 -4.87
CA GLN A 42 -9.19 14.32 -5.27
C GLN A 42 -9.84 13.98 -6.63
N VAL A 43 -9.02 13.58 -7.62
CA VAL A 43 -9.54 13.19 -8.94
C VAL A 43 -10.37 11.90 -8.88
N ASN A 44 -9.94 10.93 -8.10
CA ASN A 44 -10.65 9.64 -7.99
C ASN A 44 -11.85 9.70 -7.04
N ARG A 45 -11.80 10.57 -6.04
CA ARG A 45 -12.84 10.75 -5.01
C ARG A 45 -13.03 12.24 -4.68
N PRO A 46 -13.73 13.00 -5.53
CA PRO A 46 -13.90 14.44 -5.33
C PRO A 46 -14.61 14.82 -4.02
N HIS A 47 -15.30 13.87 -3.40
CA HIS A 47 -16.01 14.07 -2.12
C HIS A 47 -15.14 13.76 -0.89
N TRP A 48 -13.95 13.21 -1.05
CA TRP A 48 -13.05 12.99 0.07
C TRP A 48 -12.44 14.32 0.52
N ASN A 49 -12.43 14.55 1.83
CA ASN A 49 -11.75 15.69 2.44
C ASN A 49 -10.24 15.39 2.50
N VAL A 50 -9.47 15.97 1.59
CA VAL A 50 -8.03 15.74 1.44
C VAL A 50 -7.28 16.99 1.89
N LEU A 51 -6.53 16.88 2.99
CA LEU A 51 -5.66 17.92 3.52
C LEU A 51 -4.21 17.68 3.08
N GLN A 52 -3.62 18.66 2.38
CA GLN A 52 -2.20 18.60 2.06
C GLN A 52 -1.38 19.18 3.22
N ALA A 53 -0.80 18.29 4.05
CA ALA A 53 0.07 18.70 5.17
C ALA A 53 1.04 17.57 5.55
N ASP A 54 2.14 17.94 6.22
CA ASP A 54 3.04 16.98 6.88
C ASP A 54 2.37 16.46 8.17
N LEU A 55 2.44 15.15 8.39
CA LEU A 55 1.93 14.50 9.61
C LEU A 55 2.56 15.08 10.89
N LEU A 56 3.81 15.51 10.83
CA LEU A 56 4.52 16.06 12.00
C LEU A 56 4.07 17.46 12.37
N ASP A 57 3.46 18.19 11.43
CA ASP A 57 2.94 19.54 11.62
C ASP A 57 1.40 19.56 11.79
N PHE A 58 0.76 18.39 11.69
CA PHE A 58 -0.71 18.28 11.78
C PHE A 58 -1.21 18.50 13.21
N ASP A 59 -2.04 19.53 13.40
CA ASP A 59 -2.76 19.80 14.65
C ASP A 59 -4.24 19.38 14.54
N PRO A 60 -4.65 18.28 15.19
CA PRO A 60 -6.06 17.89 15.23
C PRO A 60 -6.98 18.97 15.80
N GLY A 61 -6.47 19.91 16.61
CA GLY A 61 -7.24 21.01 17.18
C GLY A 61 -7.84 21.96 16.13
N GLU A 62 -7.19 22.05 14.96
CA GLU A 62 -7.68 22.83 13.83
C GLU A 62 -8.64 22.04 12.91
N HIS A 63 -8.80 20.73 13.18
CA HIS A 63 -9.53 19.78 12.33
C HIS A 63 -10.55 18.96 13.13
N PRO A 64 -11.67 19.56 13.59
CA PRO A 64 -12.64 18.90 14.45
C PRO A 64 -13.27 17.64 13.81
N GLU A 65 -13.29 17.52 12.48
CA GLU A 65 -13.73 16.34 11.75
C GLU A 65 -12.84 15.12 11.96
N SER A 66 -11.65 15.28 12.58
CA SER A 66 -10.75 14.19 12.92
C SER A 66 -11.07 13.52 14.26
N TYR A 67 -11.88 14.13 15.11
CA TYR A 67 -12.18 13.60 16.44
C TYR A 67 -13.25 12.51 16.43
N ASP A 68 -13.16 11.64 17.44
CA ASP A 68 -14.16 10.61 17.75
C ASP A 68 -14.51 9.70 16.56
N VAL A 69 -13.58 9.54 15.62
CA VAL A 69 -13.74 8.60 14.51
C VAL A 69 -13.63 7.15 14.97
N ASP A 70 -14.20 6.24 14.22
CA ASP A 70 -14.10 4.80 14.53
C ASP A 70 -12.71 4.26 14.31
N LEU A 71 -11.99 4.77 13.30
CA LEU A 71 -10.67 4.28 12.92
C LEU A 71 -9.70 5.43 12.58
N LEU A 72 -8.49 5.38 13.14
CA LEU A 72 -7.32 6.09 12.64
C LEU A 72 -6.46 5.09 11.87
N SER A 73 -6.24 5.31 10.58
CA SER A 73 -5.36 4.50 9.74
C SER A 73 -4.10 5.26 9.33
N ALA A 74 -2.99 4.54 9.15
CA ALA A 74 -1.71 5.12 8.78
C ALA A 74 -0.93 4.18 7.86
N GLY A 75 -0.80 4.55 6.58
CA GLY A 75 0.06 3.92 5.58
C GLY A 75 1.43 4.60 5.54
N LEU A 76 2.21 4.47 6.60
CA LEU A 76 3.41 5.27 6.82
C LEU A 76 4.56 4.92 5.85
N PRO A 77 5.45 5.89 5.54
CA PRO A 77 6.67 5.63 4.80
C PRO A 77 7.44 4.42 5.36
N ARG A 78 7.87 3.53 4.47
CA ARG A 78 8.46 2.24 4.86
C ARG A 78 9.78 2.43 5.58
N VAL A 79 9.87 1.94 6.82
CA VAL A 79 11.14 1.92 7.57
C VAL A 79 12.17 1.05 6.85
N LYS A 80 13.40 1.56 6.72
CA LYS A 80 14.48 0.84 6.03
C LYS A 80 15.00 -0.29 6.91
N SER A 81 15.06 -1.50 6.34
CA SER A 81 15.54 -2.69 7.06
C SER A 81 17.06 -2.84 7.11
N ASN A 82 17.85 -2.07 6.34
CA ASN A 82 19.30 -2.24 6.23
C ASN A 82 20.08 -1.20 7.04
N ALA A 83 21.02 -1.66 7.85
CA ALA A 83 21.86 -0.85 8.75
C ALA A 83 22.75 0.21 8.05
N THR A 84 23.02 0.07 6.75
CA THR A 84 23.97 0.90 5.98
C THR A 84 23.37 2.17 5.36
N ALA A 85 22.04 2.29 5.26
CA ALA A 85 21.37 3.51 4.74
C ALA A 85 20.89 4.44 5.87
N ALA A 86 21.43 4.30 7.05
CA ALA A 86 20.64 4.21 8.24
C ALA A 86 20.51 5.47 9.09
N ARG A 87 21.44 6.36 9.24
CA ARG A 87 21.40 7.19 10.45
C ARG A 87 20.60 8.49 10.39
N ALA A 88 20.46 9.13 9.26
CA ALA A 88 19.72 10.41 9.14
C ALA A 88 18.26 10.25 8.66
N GLU A 89 18.00 9.28 7.76
CA GLU A 89 16.66 9.04 7.21
C GLU A 89 15.82 8.07 8.08
N SER A 90 16.45 7.16 8.83
CA SER A 90 15.71 6.24 9.74
C SER A 90 15.05 6.97 10.91
N GLY A 91 15.59 8.09 11.35
CA GLY A 91 15.00 8.91 12.40
C GLY A 91 13.67 9.55 12.01
N MET A 92 13.48 9.91 10.73
CA MET A 92 12.22 10.50 10.25
C MET A 92 11.09 9.46 10.19
N GLU A 93 11.36 8.29 9.62
CA GLU A 93 10.38 7.21 9.51
C GLU A 93 9.90 6.75 10.90
N GLU A 94 10.82 6.65 11.87
CA GLU A 94 10.48 6.31 13.26
C GLU A 94 9.68 7.44 13.96
N ARG A 95 9.99 8.71 13.68
CA ARG A 95 9.20 9.85 14.19
C ARG A 95 7.77 9.81 13.67
N LEU A 96 7.56 9.48 12.39
CA LEU A 96 6.24 9.34 11.80
C LEU A 96 5.45 8.17 12.43
N LEU A 97 6.12 7.04 12.72
CA LEU A 97 5.50 5.93 13.44
C LEU A 97 5.01 6.36 14.84
N LYS A 98 5.85 7.07 15.59
CA LYS A 98 5.49 7.59 16.91
C LYS A 98 4.38 8.63 16.84
N ALA A 99 4.44 9.53 15.85
CA ALA A 99 3.41 10.55 15.62
C ALA A 99 2.03 9.91 15.36
N ALA A 100 1.96 8.85 14.55
CA ALA A 100 0.69 8.14 14.32
C ALA A 100 0.11 7.52 15.60
N VAL A 101 0.96 7.00 16.50
CA VAL A 101 0.52 6.49 17.82
C VAL A 101 0.08 7.67 18.71
N TYR A 102 0.82 8.78 18.75
CA TYR A 102 0.45 9.95 19.53
C TYR A 102 -0.85 10.61 19.09
N LEU A 103 -1.18 10.57 17.79
CA LEU A 103 -2.47 11.07 17.31
C LEU A 103 -3.68 10.38 17.97
N ALA A 104 -3.51 9.12 18.43
CA ALA A 104 -4.58 8.42 19.13
C ALA A 104 -4.96 9.08 20.47
N HIS A 105 -4.07 9.88 21.10
CA HIS A 105 -4.41 10.68 22.30
C HIS A 105 -5.36 11.83 21.99
N ALA A 106 -5.16 12.52 20.88
CA ALA A 106 -5.97 13.67 20.49
C ALA A 106 -7.26 13.22 19.80
N ILE A 107 -7.17 12.38 18.78
CA ILE A 107 -8.29 11.93 17.93
C ILE A 107 -9.24 10.99 18.70
N LYS A 108 -8.70 10.19 19.65
CA LYS A 108 -9.42 9.19 20.44
C LYS A 108 -10.23 8.17 19.63
N PRO A 109 -9.67 7.58 18.56
CA PRO A 109 -10.40 6.65 17.72
C PRO A 109 -10.80 5.40 18.52
N ARG A 110 -11.79 4.66 18.04
CA ARG A 110 -12.15 3.33 18.60
C ARG A 110 -11.09 2.29 18.23
N ALA A 111 -10.43 2.46 17.09
CA ALA A 111 -9.37 1.60 16.60
C ALA A 111 -8.25 2.38 15.91
N LEU A 112 -7.03 1.82 15.92
CA LEU A 112 -5.84 2.28 15.20
C LEU A 112 -5.34 1.17 14.29
N LEU A 113 -4.97 1.50 13.06
CA LEU A 113 -4.35 0.62 12.07
C LEU A 113 -3.06 1.27 11.56
N ILE A 114 -1.92 0.60 11.74
CA ILE A 114 -0.65 1.01 11.11
C ILE A 114 -0.17 -0.09 10.17
N GLU A 115 0.14 0.27 8.92
CA GLU A 115 0.77 -0.60 7.91
C GLU A 115 2.21 -0.15 7.67
N ASN A 116 3.14 -1.12 7.64
CA ASN A 116 4.54 -0.88 7.29
C ASN A 116 5.21 -2.17 6.77
N VAL A 117 6.54 -2.25 6.82
CA VAL A 117 7.30 -3.45 6.43
C VAL A 117 7.09 -4.61 7.41
N PRO A 118 7.19 -5.88 6.95
CA PRO A 118 7.04 -7.05 7.83
C PRO A 118 7.94 -7.03 9.06
N ALA A 119 9.17 -6.51 8.91
CA ALA A 119 10.13 -6.41 10.00
C ALA A 119 9.60 -5.57 11.18
N LEU A 120 8.72 -4.59 10.93
CA LEU A 120 8.10 -3.80 11.99
C LEU A 120 7.25 -4.68 12.91
N ALA A 121 6.63 -5.75 12.40
CA ALA A 121 5.76 -6.62 13.20
C ALA A 121 6.53 -7.74 13.93
N ASN A 122 7.71 -8.15 13.45
CA ASN A 122 8.33 -9.41 13.91
C ASN A 122 9.86 -9.34 14.13
N SER A 123 10.49 -8.16 14.09
CA SER A 123 11.94 -8.04 14.28
C SER A 123 12.29 -7.31 15.57
N ASP A 124 13.23 -7.88 16.34
CA ASP A 124 13.81 -7.27 17.54
C ASP A 124 14.43 -5.89 17.31
N ARG A 125 14.75 -5.56 16.07
CA ARG A 125 15.25 -4.23 15.68
C ARG A 125 14.28 -3.11 16.07
N PHE A 126 12.99 -3.38 16.07
CA PHE A 126 11.94 -2.41 16.41
C PHE A 126 11.41 -2.56 17.83
N ARG A 127 12.17 -3.22 18.71
CA ARG A 127 11.81 -3.43 20.12
C ARG A 127 11.45 -2.14 20.82
N ASP A 128 12.28 -1.10 20.70
CA ASP A 128 12.04 0.21 21.33
C ASP A 128 10.72 0.83 20.87
N PHE A 129 10.38 0.66 19.58
CA PHE A 129 9.08 1.11 19.06
C PHE A 129 7.93 0.25 19.58
N HIS A 130 8.11 -1.07 19.68
CA HIS A 130 7.10 -1.97 20.25
C HIS A 130 6.83 -1.63 21.73
N GLU A 131 7.86 -1.41 22.52
CA GLU A 131 7.74 -1.03 23.92
C GLU A 131 7.01 0.31 24.07
N PHE A 132 7.41 1.31 23.26
CA PHE A 132 6.75 2.60 23.21
C PHE A 132 5.26 2.47 22.83
N ALA A 133 4.98 1.83 21.69
CA ALA A 133 3.60 1.69 21.18
C ALA A 133 2.71 0.90 22.15
N SER A 134 3.26 -0.15 22.77
CA SER A 134 2.54 -0.94 23.77
C SER A 134 2.17 -0.09 24.99
N ALA A 135 3.11 0.66 25.55
CA ALA A 135 2.87 1.50 26.71
C ALA A 135 1.80 2.57 26.44
N GLU A 136 1.90 3.27 25.30
CA GLU A 136 0.94 4.32 24.91
C GLU A 136 -0.46 3.74 24.65
N LEU A 137 -0.55 2.64 23.90
CA LEU A 137 -1.84 2.02 23.57
C LEU A 137 -2.51 1.42 24.80
N GLU A 138 -1.77 0.77 25.69
CA GLU A 138 -2.29 0.24 26.95
C GLU A 138 -2.80 1.35 27.89
N HIS A 139 -2.05 2.45 27.99
CA HIS A 139 -2.45 3.65 28.74
C HIS A 139 -3.76 4.22 28.23
N LEU A 140 -3.95 4.24 26.91
CA LEU A 140 -5.18 4.71 26.27
C LEU A 140 -6.33 3.69 26.29
N GLY A 141 -6.13 2.51 26.89
CA GLY A 141 -7.17 1.48 27.04
C GLY A 141 -7.41 0.65 25.78
N TYR A 142 -6.43 0.55 24.89
CA TYR A 142 -6.47 -0.39 23.76
C TYR A 142 -5.91 -1.75 24.16
N ALA A 143 -6.36 -2.78 23.45
CA ALA A 143 -5.64 -4.02 23.26
C ALA A 143 -5.23 -4.09 21.78
N PHE A 144 -4.14 -4.77 21.45
CA PHE A 144 -3.54 -4.72 20.13
C PHE A 144 -2.93 -6.05 19.71
N SER A 145 -2.70 -6.18 18.42
CA SER A 145 -2.06 -7.35 17.79
C SER A 145 -1.13 -6.90 16.67
N TRP A 146 0.04 -7.56 16.62
CA TRP A 146 0.99 -7.45 15.52
C TRP A 146 0.94 -8.71 14.68
N PHE A 147 0.88 -8.57 13.36
CA PHE A 147 0.91 -9.71 12.45
C PHE A 147 1.42 -9.30 11.06
N VAL A 148 1.67 -10.29 10.22
CA VAL A 148 2.11 -10.08 8.83
C VAL A 148 1.06 -10.64 7.90
N LEU A 149 0.69 -9.86 6.86
CA LEU A 149 -0.14 -10.30 5.75
C LEU A 149 0.67 -10.33 4.47
N ASN A 150 0.32 -11.24 3.54
CA ASN A 150 0.81 -11.21 2.18
C ASN A 150 -0.32 -10.77 1.25
N ALA A 151 -0.12 -9.74 0.46
CA ALA A 151 -1.13 -9.23 -0.47
C ALA A 151 -1.60 -10.30 -1.48
N ALA A 152 -0.74 -11.26 -1.83
CA ALA A 152 -1.11 -12.37 -2.70
C ALA A 152 -2.27 -13.21 -2.15
N ASP A 153 -2.37 -13.35 -0.82
CA ASP A 153 -3.45 -14.09 -0.14
C ASP A 153 -4.83 -13.40 -0.27
N PHE A 154 -4.83 -12.15 -0.74
CA PHE A 154 -6.02 -11.31 -0.95
C PHE A 154 -6.28 -10.99 -2.43
N GLY A 155 -5.76 -11.82 -3.34
CA GLY A 155 -5.99 -11.71 -4.79
C GLY A 155 -5.15 -10.64 -5.49
N VAL A 156 -4.19 -10.03 -4.80
CA VAL A 156 -3.22 -9.11 -5.43
C VAL A 156 -2.14 -9.94 -6.14
N PRO A 157 -1.87 -9.71 -7.44
CA PRO A 157 -0.91 -10.52 -8.18
C PRO A 157 0.55 -10.18 -7.84
N GLN A 158 0.86 -10.07 -6.55
CA GLN A 158 2.16 -9.61 -6.04
C GLN A 158 2.50 -10.26 -4.69
N ASP A 159 3.70 -10.84 -4.57
CA ASP A 159 4.27 -11.24 -3.29
C ASP A 159 4.73 -10.00 -2.52
N ARG A 160 3.78 -9.40 -1.78
CA ARG A 160 3.98 -8.19 -1.00
C ARG A 160 3.56 -8.42 0.44
N LYS A 161 4.54 -8.63 1.29
CA LYS A 161 4.31 -8.80 2.72
C LYS A 161 4.28 -7.44 3.41
N GLN A 162 3.35 -7.29 4.34
CA GLN A 162 3.12 -6.09 5.14
C GLN A 162 3.07 -6.44 6.61
N GLY A 163 3.75 -5.65 7.45
CA GLY A 163 3.62 -5.70 8.90
C GLY A 163 2.46 -4.81 9.33
N ILE A 164 1.57 -5.34 10.14
CA ILE A 164 0.33 -4.71 10.56
C ILE A 164 0.30 -4.59 12.08
N LEU A 165 -0.02 -3.40 12.58
CA LEU A 165 -0.51 -3.17 13.92
C LEU A 165 -2.00 -2.86 13.85
N VAL A 166 -2.81 -3.63 14.55
CA VAL A 166 -4.20 -3.29 14.85
C VAL A 166 -4.35 -3.12 16.35
N ALA A 167 -4.82 -1.95 16.79
CA ALA A 167 -5.19 -1.70 18.17
C ALA A 167 -6.68 -1.29 18.22
N ILE A 168 -7.44 -1.88 19.14
CA ILE A 168 -8.87 -1.64 19.31
C ILE A 168 -9.14 -1.45 20.80
N LYS A 169 -10.04 -0.53 21.16
CA LYS A 169 -10.45 -0.36 22.57
C LYS A 169 -10.86 -1.72 23.15
N ARG A 170 -10.44 -2.01 24.38
CA ARG A 170 -10.51 -3.35 25.01
C ARG A 170 -11.91 -3.99 24.95
N GLN A 171 -12.96 -3.19 25.01
CA GLN A 171 -14.34 -3.68 24.97
C GLN A 171 -14.72 -4.36 23.66
N TRP A 172 -14.07 -4.02 22.53
CA TRP A 172 -14.33 -4.61 21.20
C TRP A 172 -13.22 -5.53 20.73
N PHE A 173 -12.04 -5.50 21.35
CA PHE A 173 -10.87 -6.27 20.87
C PHE A 173 -11.09 -7.78 20.88
N SER A 174 -11.86 -8.32 21.84
CA SER A 174 -12.14 -9.75 21.93
C SER A 174 -12.86 -10.32 20.69
N SER A 175 -13.55 -9.46 19.94
CA SER A 175 -14.24 -9.80 18.69
C SER A 175 -13.36 -9.68 17.46
N PHE A 176 -12.18 -9.06 17.56
CA PHE A 176 -11.27 -8.93 16.43
C PHE A 176 -10.60 -10.26 16.09
N ARG A 177 -10.54 -10.56 14.81
CA ARG A 177 -9.74 -11.65 14.23
C ARG A 177 -8.97 -11.09 13.05
N SER A 178 -7.66 -11.40 12.96
CA SER A 178 -6.87 -11.04 11.78
C SER A 178 -7.51 -11.62 10.51
N PRO A 179 -7.47 -10.89 9.37
CA PRO A 179 -8.03 -11.39 8.12
C PRO A 179 -7.43 -12.74 7.72
N SER A 180 -8.28 -13.64 7.25
CA SER A 180 -7.87 -14.89 6.60
C SER A 180 -7.72 -14.67 5.10
N PRO A 181 -6.90 -15.48 4.39
CA PRO A 181 -6.80 -15.45 2.93
C PRO A 181 -8.19 -15.49 2.26
N THR A 182 -8.38 -14.65 1.24
CA THR A 182 -9.63 -14.58 0.47
C THR A 182 -9.56 -15.39 -0.82
N VAL A 183 -8.37 -15.84 -1.20
CA VAL A 183 -8.13 -16.70 -2.37
C VAL A 183 -7.37 -17.96 -1.97
N THR A 184 -7.63 -19.07 -2.66
CA THR A 184 -6.90 -20.34 -2.51
C THR A 184 -5.67 -20.38 -3.41
N ASP A 185 -5.81 -19.86 -4.63
CA ASP A 185 -4.76 -19.79 -5.63
C ASP A 185 -4.38 -18.33 -5.89
N HIS A 186 -3.09 -18.06 -5.90
CA HIS A 186 -2.60 -16.70 -6.14
C HIS A 186 -2.74 -16.33 -7.62
N VAL A 187 -3.23 -15.12 -7.87
CA VAL A 187 -3.34 -14.55 -9.23
C VAL A 187 -1.94 -14.29 -9.79
N SER A 188 -1.63 -14.83 -10.95
CA SER A 188 -0.35 -14.61 -11.63
C SER A 188 -0.29 -13.24 -12.33
N VAL A 189 0.93 -12.79 -12.65
CA VAL A 189 1.16 -11.58 -13.47
C VAL A 189 0.51 -11.73 -14.84
N GLY A 190 0.63 -12.93 -15.43
CA GLY A 190 0.04 -13.25 -16.73
C GLY A 190 -1.48 -13.09 -16.73
N GLU A 191 -2.16 -13.70 -15.76
CA GLU A 191 -3.63 -13.57 -15.61
C GLU A 191 -4.05 -12.13 -15.40
N ALA A 192 -3.40 -11.40 -14.50
CA ALA A 192 -3.75 -10.02 -14.19
C ALA A 192 -3.56 -9.06 -15.37
N LEU A 193 -2.51 -9.26 -16.16
CA LEU A 193 -2.15 -8.31 -17.22
C LEU A 193 -2.52 -8.77 -18.64
N ALA A 194 -2.92 -10.02 -18.87
CA ALA A 194 -3.30 -10.50 -20.21
C ALA A 194 -4.32 -9.60 -20.90
N PRO A 195 -5.39 -9.11 -20.26
CA PRO A 195 -6.35 -8.21 -20.92
C PRO A 195 -5.69 -6.91 -21.41
N SER A 196 -4.81 -6.31 -20.61
CA SER A 196 -4.11 -5.09 -21.01
C SER A 196 -3.08 -5.34 -22.11
N MET A 197 -2.37 -6.47 -22.06
CA MET A 197 -1.38 -6.84 -23.08
C MET A 197 -2.01 -7.10 -24.46
N ARG A 198 -3.25 -7.63 -24.50
CA ARG A 198 -4.01 -7.83 -25.74
C ARG A 198 -4.57 -6.56 -26.32
N SER A 199 -4.74 -5.51 -25.51
CA SER A 199 -5.56 -4.34 -25.88
C SER A 199 -5.05 -3.56 -27.09
N HIS A 200 -3.74 -3.65 -27.40
CA HIS A 200 -3.12 -2.99 -28.56
C HIS A 200 -2.80 -3.98 -29.70
N GLY A 201 -3.43 -5.17 -29.70
CA GLY A 201 -3.29 -6.15 -30.77
C GLY A 201 -1.97 -6.92 -30.78
N TRP A 202 -1.24 -6.95 -29.67
CA TRP A 202 -0.01 -7.72 -29.58
C TRP A 202 -0.28 -9.24 -29.68
N LYS A 203 0.34 -9.89 -30.67
CA LYS A 203 0.07 -11.28 -31.04
C LYS A 203 0.60 -12.31 -30.04
N ASP A 204 1.71 -11.99 -29.34
CA ASP A 204 2.36 -12.88 -28.37
C ASP A 204 1.81 -12.68 -26.92
N ALA A 205 0.77 -11.88 -26.73
CA ALA A 205 0.23 -11.58 -25.40
C ALA A 205 -0.14 -12.83 -24.59
N ASP A 206 -0.76 -13.83 -25.22
CA ASP A 206 -1.14 -15.08 -24.56
C ASP A 206 0.06 -15.98 -24.25
N ARG A 207 1.04 -16.03 -25.16
CA ARG A 207 2.28 -16.76 -24.95
C ARG A 207 3.08 -16.16 -23.81
N TRP A 208 3.17 -14.83 -23.75
CA TRP A 208 3.77 -14.12 -22.63
C TRP A 208 3.03 -14.38 -21.30
N ALA A 209 1.70 -14.28 -21.31
CA ALA A 209 0.90 -14.53 -20.13
C ALA A 209 1.11 -15.94 -19.56
N ALA A 210 1.24 -16.95 -20.42
CA ALA A 210 1.55 -18.32 -20.03
C ALA A 210 2.95 -18.44 -19.38
N GLN A 211 3.94 -17.66 -19.82
CA GLN A 211 5.25 -17.62 -19.15
C GLN A 211 5.20 -16.86 -17.82
N ALA A 212 4.43 -15.79 -17.75
CA ALA A 212 4.28 -14.96 -16.55
C ALA A 212 3.36 -15.60 -15.47
N ALA A 213 3.46 -16.92 -15.29
CA ALA A 213 2.55 -17.75 -14.50
C ALA A 213 2.81 -17.71 -12.96
N SER A 214 3.44 -16.68 -12.44
CA SER A 214 3.62 -16.50 -10.99
C SER A 214 3.30 -15.07 -10.56
N VAL A 215 3.20 -14.87 -9.24
CA VAL A 215 3.01 -13.54 -8.65
C VAL A 215 4.20 -12.63 -8.93
N ALA A 216 3.95 -11.34 -9.05
CA ALA A 216 4.99 -10.32 -9.16
C ALA A 216 5.87 -10.25 -7.91
N PRO A 217 7.17 -9.97 -8.04
CA PRO A 217 7.95 -9.50 -6.91
C PRO A 217 7.41 -8.14 -6.43
N THR A 218 7.67 -7.80 -5.15
CA THR A 218 7.23 -6.54 -4.56
C THR A 218 7.63 -5.32 -5.40
N LEU A 219 6.66 -4.48 -5.77
CA LEU A 219 6.87 -3.17 -6.37
C LEU A 219 7.37 -2.19 -5.32
N VAL A 220 8.52 -1.55 -5.57
CA VAL A 220 9.21 -0.73 -4.54
C VAL A 220 9.03 0.78 -4.72
N GLY A 221 8.53 1.24 -5.88
CA GLY A 221 8.25 2.66 -6.14
C GLY A 221 9.48 3.58 -6.32
N GLY A 222 10.67 3.10 -6.00
CA GLY A 222 11.89 3.92 -6.01
C GLY A 222 11.96 4.96 -4.88
N SER A 223 13.05 5.71 -4.80
CA SER A 223 13.23 6.80 -3.84
C SER A 223 13.08 8.18 -4.50
N LYS A 224 12.72 9.20 -3.69
CA LYS A 224 12.49 10.59 -4.16
C LYS A 224 13.71 11.18 -4.89
N ASN A 225 14.93 10.74 -4.55
CA ASN A 225 16.19 11.36 -4.98
C ASN A 225 17.12 10.42 -5.79
N ARG A 226 16.70 9.19 -6.12
CA ARG A 226 17.57 8.22 -6.81
C ARG A 226 16.78 7.36 -7.79
N GLY A 227 17.30 7.27 -9.02
CA GLY A 227 16.83 6.34 -10.05
C GLY A 227 15.57 6.79 -10.78
N GLY A 228 15.31 6.14 -11.90
CA GLY A 228 14.08 6.25 -12.69
C GLY A 228 13.00 5.28 -12.20
N ALA A 229 11.92 5.18 -12.99
CA ALA A 229 10.87 4.19 -12.76
C ALA A 229 11.36 2.81 -13.23
N ASP A 230 12.08 2.08 -12.37
CA ASP A 230 12.48 0.70 -12.59
C ASP A 230 11.84 -0.24 -11.54
N LEU A 231 11.86 -1.55 -11.81
CA LEU A 231 11.17 -2.54 -10.98
C LEU A 231 12.03 -3.07 -9.81
N GLY A 232 13.06 -2.32 -9.40
CA GLY A 232 13.79 -2.59 -8.17
C GLY A 232 15.25 -3.04 -8.36
N PRO A 233 15.90 -3.53 -7.29
CA PRO A 233 17.31 -3.92 -7.31
C PRO A 233 17.56 -5.15 -8.17
N ALA A 234 18.85 -5.43 -8.47
CA ALA A 234 19.27 -6.49 -9.38
C ALA A 234 18.65 -7.88 -9.10
N GLY A 235 18.50 -8.23 -7.82
CA GLY A 235 17.85 -9.50 -7.43
C GLY A 235 16.37 -9.55 -7.82
N THR A 236 15.67 -8.43 -7.67
CA THR A 236 14.26 -8.29 -8.07
C THR A 236 14.12 -8.27 -9.59
N LYS A 237 15.03 -7.56 -10.30
CA LYS A 237 15.06 -7.54 -11.77
C LYS A 237 15.17 -8.93 -12.37
N ARG A 238 16.04 -9.80 -11.83
CA ARG A 238 16.13 -11.20 -12.27
C ARG A 238 14.82 -12.00 -12.07
N LYS A 239 14.03 -11.69 -11.04
CA LYS A 239 12.71 -12.32 -10.87
C LYS A 239 11.72 -11.86 -11.95
N TRP A 240 11.73 -10.57 -12.31
CA TRP A 240 10.95 -10.03 -13.40
C TRP A 240 11.33 -10.59 -14.76
N GLU A 241 12.62 -10.76 -15.03
CA GLU A 241 13.13 -11.37 -16.27
C GLU A 241 12.60 -12.79 -16.47
N LYS A 242 12.45 -13.58 -15.41
CA LYS A 242 11.81 -14.91 -15.48
C LYS A 242 10.34 -14.84 -15.91
N LEU A 243 9.67 -13.72 -15.67
CA LEU A 243 8.31 -13.43 -16.12
C LEU A 243 8.25 -12.82 -17.53
N GLY A 244 9.41 -12.77 -18.23
CA GLY A 244 9.51 -12.15 -19.56
C GLY A 244 9.37 -10.63 -19.54
N VAL A 245 9.70 -9.98 -18.42
CA VAL A 245 9.55 -8.53 -18.20
C VAL A 245 10.93 -7.86 -18.08
N ASN A 246 11.16 -6.85 -18.93
CA ASN A 246 12.31 -5.95 -18.79
C ASN A 246 12.09 -5.00 -17.61
N ALA A 247 12.78 -5.26 -16.52
CA ALA A 247 12.63 -4.56 -15.25
C ALA A 247 13.51 -3.30 -15.11
N HIS A 248 14.29 -2.93 -16.13
CA HIS A 248 15.22 -1.79 -16.06
C HIS A 248 14.57 -0.44 -16.23
N SER A 249 13.37 -0.39 -16.83
CA SER A 249 12.53 0.80 -16.93
C SER A 249 11.09 0.42 -17.20
N LEU A 250 10.15 1.27 -16.80
CA LEU A 250 8.77 1.17 -17.26
C LEU A 250 8.62 1.71 -18.68
N GLY A 251 7.75 1.09 -19.46
CA GLY A 251 7.32 1.55 -20.79
C GLY A 251 6.35 2.74 -20.68
N ASP A 252 6.19 3.46 -21.78
CA ASP A 252 5.18 4.50 -21.91
C ASP A 252 3.89 3.92 -22.50
N GLU A 253 4.03 2.89 -23.36
CA GLU A 253 2.94 2.21 -24.05
C GLU A 253 3.05 0.69 -23.88
N MET A 254 1.92 0.02 -24.08
CA MET A 254 1.86 -1.44 -24.12
C MET A 254 2.38 -1.96 -25.47
N PRO A 255 2.84 -3.22 -25.55
CA PRO A 255 3.27 -3.82 -26.81
C PRO A 255 2.15 -3.74 -27.88
N GLY A 256 2.52 -3.29 -29.08
CA GLY A 256 1.63 -3.25 -30.24
C GLY A 256 1.78 -4.50 -31.14
N PRO A 257 1.07 -4.52 -32.31
CA PRO A 257 1.05 -5.70 -33.20
C PRO A 257 2.41 -6.12 -33.73
N ASP A 258 3.33 -5.15 -33.85
CA ASP A 258 4.68 -5.36 -34.42
C ASP A 258 5.75 -5.67 -33.38
N PHE A 259 5.39 -5.69 -32.08
CA PHE A 259 6.35 -6.04 -31.04
C PHE A 259 6.69 -7.52 -31.10
N VAL A 260 7.98 -7.83 -31.34
CA VAL A 260 8.52 -9.20 -31.35
C VAL A 260 9.00 -9.55 -29.95
N TRP A 261 8.35 -10.53 -29.33
CA TRP A 261 8.75 -11.02 -28.02
C TRP A 261 9.78 -12.13 -28.14
N ALA A 262 11.01 -11.83 -27.77
CA ALA A 262 12.16 -12.70 -27.89
C ALA A 262 13.00 -12.65 -26.60
N PRO A 263 12.51 -13.22 -25.47
CA PRO A 263 13.19 -13.14 -24.18
C PRO A 263 14.57 -13.79 -24.18
N GLU A 264 14.86 -14.69 -25.11
CA GLU A 264 16.18 -15.28 -25.36
C GLU A 264 17.25 -14.25 -25.80
N LEU A 265 16.85 -13.12 -26.35
CA LEU A 265 17.71 -11.98 -26.68
C LEU A 265 18.00 -11.08 -25.45
N GLY A 266 17.54 -11.49 -24.27
CA GLY A 266 17.68 -10.74 -23.04
C GLY A 266 16.65 -9.62 -22.92
N LYS A 267 16.97 -8.60 -22.10
CA LYS A 267 16.03 -7.53 -21.71
C LYS A 267 15.40 -6.75 -22.87
N GLU A 268 16.10 -6.64 -24.01
CA GLU A 268 15.60 -5.91 -25.18
C GLU A 268 14.49 -6.67 -25.90
N GLY A 269 14.44 -8.00 -25.79
CA GLY A 269 13.35 -8.83 -26.32
C GLY A 269 12.18 -9.04 -25.34
N MET A 270 12.23 -8.41 -24.15
CA MET A 270 11.19 -8.54 -23.11
C MET A 270 10.26 -7.33 -23.08
N VAL A 271 9.03 -7.54 -22.61
CA VAL A 271 8.04 -6.46 -22.46
C VAL A 271 8.43 -5.50 -21.33
N ARG A 272 8.14 -4.21 -21.49
CA ARG A 272 8.19 -3.21 -20.42
C ARG A 272 6.77 -2.96 -19.92
N LEU A 273 6.57 -3.09 -18.61
CA LEU A 273 5.28 -2.75 -18.02
C LEU A 273 5.07 -1.24 -18.01
N THR A 274 3.86 -0.80 -18.24
CA THR A 274 3.46 0.60 -18.06
C THR A 274 3.19 0.91 -16.58
N VAL A 275 3.10 2.20 -16.25
CA VAL A 275 2.70 2.65 -14.90
C VAL A 275 1.29 2.14 -14.55
N ASN A 276 0.37 2.12 -15.51
CA ASN A 276 -1.00 1.63 -15.28
C ASN A 276 -1.01 0.12 -15.00
N GLN A 277 -0.16 -0.66 -15.68
CA GLN A 277 -0.01 -2.09 -15.38
C GLN A 277 0.61 -2.32 -14.00
N ALA A 278 1.55 -1.48 -13.57
CA ALA A 278 2.06 -1.52 -12.19
C ALA A 278 0.94 -1.22 -11.16
N ALA A 279 0.01 -0.30 -11.46
CA ALA A 279 -1.14 -0.04 -10.61
C ALA A 279 -2.09 -1.26 -10.51
N LEU A 280 -2.34 -1.95 -11.63
CA LEU A 280 -3.11 -3.20 -11.63
C LEU A 280 -2.44 -4.28 -10.76
N LEU A 281 -1.12 -4.44 -10.87
CA LEU A 281 -0.36 -5.39 -10.04
C LEU A 281 -0.32 -5.01 -8.56
N GLN A 282 -0.60 -3.75 -8.21
CA GLN A 282 -0.76 -3.28 -6.83
C GLN A 282 -2.20 -3.47 -6.32
N GLY A 283 -3.13 -3.89 -7.18
CA GLY A 283 -4.53 -4.12 -6.82
C GLY A 283 -5.42 -2.87 -6.95
N PHE A 284 -4.92 -1.78 -7.57
CA PHE A 284 -5.79 -0.65 -7.91
C PHE A 284 -6.76 -1.00 -9.02
N PRO A 285 -7.99 -0.46 -9.02
CA PRO A 285 -8.92 -0.62 -10.12
C PRO A 285 -8.39 0.06 -11.39
N LYS A 286 -8.82 -0.43 -12.54
CA LYS A 286 -8.34 0.04 -13.86
C LYS A 286 -8.59 1.54 -14.11
N ASP A 287 -9.64 2.05 -13.53
CA ASP A 287 -10.09 3.45 -13.64
C ASP A 287 -9.49 4.37 -12.57
N TRP A 288 -8.67 3.84 -11.66
CA TRP A 288 -7.99 4.66 -10.65
C TRP A 288 -6.86 5.47 -11.30
N ALA A 289 -7.09 6.75 -11.48
CA ALA A 289 -6.13 7.65 -12.08
C ALA A 289 -5.00 8.01 -11.09
N ILE A 290 -3.75 7.76 -11.46
CA ILE A 290 -2.58 8.21 -10.67
C ILE A 290 -2.01 9.46 -11.33
N ILE A 291 -1.93 10.57 -10.62
CA ILE A 291 -1.52 11.89 -11.13
C ILE A 291 -0.03 12.12 -10.96
N GLY A 292 0.57 12.87 -11.88
CA GLY A 292 1.99 13.25 -11.86
C GLY A 292 2.80 12.71 -13.04
N LYS A 293 4.11 12.97 -13.03
CA LYS A 293 5.04 12.43 -14.04
C LYS A 293 5.29 10.93 -13.78
N LYS A 294 5.75 10.20 -14.78
CA LYS A 294 5.98 8.75 -14.77
C LYS A 294 6.63 8.22 -13.47
N THR A 295 7.72 8.81 -13.03
CA THR A 295 8.43 8.39 -11.81
C THR A 295 7.63 8.70 -10.54
N ALA A 296 6.94 9.85 -10.47
CA ALA A 296 6.08 10.21 -9.34
C ALA A 296 4.87 9.26 -9.25
N ARG A 297 4.25 8.95 -10.38
CA ARG A 297 3.16 7.98 -10.47
C ARG A 297 3.60 6.59 -9.98
N TYR A 298 4.74 6.11 -10.48
CA TYR A 298 5.25 4.79 -10.08
C TYR A 298 5.62 4.75 -8.59
N ARG A 299 6.17 5.85 -8.04
CA ARG A 299 6.47 5.96 -6.61
C ARG A 299 5.19 5.87 -5.77
N GLN A 300 4.15 6.60 -6.12
CA GLN A 300 2.84 6.51 -5.45
C GLN A 300 2.32 5.06 -5.43
N ILE A 301 2.37 4.36 -6.57
CA ILE A 301 1.93 2.97 -6.68
C ILE A 301 2.75 2.05 -5.79
N GLY A 302 4.09 2.12 -5.88
CA GLY A 302 4.96 1.20 -5.15
C GLY A 302 4.94 1.40 -3.63
N HIS A 303 4.62 2.60 -3.17
CA HIS A 303 4.49 2.89 -1.72
C HIS A 303 3.09 2.57 -1.17
N ALA A 304 2.07 2.53 -2.01
CA ALA A 304 0.70 2.28 -1.57
C ALA A 304 0.52 0.90 -0.91
N SER A 305 -0.31 0.85 0.12
CA SER A 305 -0.92 -0.41 0.57
C SER A 305 -1.91 -0.91 -0.51
N PRO A 306 -1.91 -2.20 -0.86
CA PRO A 306 -2.86 -2.72 -1.83
C PRO A 306 -4.31 -2.59 -1.35
N PRO A 307 -5.23 -2.02 -2.15
CA PRO A 307 -6.64 -1.87 -1.76
C PRO A 307 -7.32 -3.15 -1.27
N PRO A 308 -7.09 -4.36 -1.85
CA PRO A 308 -7.70 -5.58 -1.33
C PRO A 308 -7.25 -5.95 0.10
N VAL A 309 -5.99 -5.62 0.48
CA VAL A 309 -5.53 -5.83 1.87
C VAL A 309 -6.20 -4.83 2.80
N GLY A 310 -6.31 -3.55 2.39
CA GLY A 310 -7.06 -2.53 3.13
C GLY A 310 -8.53 -2.91 3.36
N GLU A 311 -9.17 -3.49 2.33
CA GLU A 311 -10.55 -3.99 2.40
C GLU A 311 -10.68 -5.14 3.41
N ALA A 312 -9.81 -6.14 3.34
CA ALA A 312 -9.82 -7.28 4.27
C ALA A 312 -9.60 -6.83 5.73
N LEU A 313 -8.65 -5.92 5.97
CA LEU A 313 -8.41 -5.33 7.29
C LEU A 313 -9.64 -4.53 7.76
N GLY A 314 -10.20 -3.69 6.90
CA GLY A 314 -11.39 -2.91 7.20
C GLY A 314 -12.60 -3.76 7.57
N LEU A 315 -12.87 -4.84 6.81
CA LEU A 315 -13.95 -5.78 7.12
C LEU A 315 -13.77 -6.44 8.49
N ALA A 316 -12.56 -6.92 8.81
CA ALA A 316 -12.27 -7.53 10.11
C ALA A 316 -12.44 -6.54 11.27
N MET A 317 -12.00 -5.29 11.09
CA MET A 317 -12.16 -4.22 12.09
C MET A 317 -13.62 -3.78 12.21
N ALA A 318 -14.34 -3.63 11.11
CA ALA A 318 -15.77 -3.28 11.13
C ALA A 318 -16.61 -4.32 11.86
N GLN A 319 -16.30 -5.61 11.68
CA GLN A 319 -16.96 -6.68 12.42
C GLN A 319 -16.72 -6.55 13.92
N ALA A 320 -15.48 -6.29 14.35
CA ALA A 320 -15.15 -6.11 15.76
C ALA A 320 -15.83 -4.87 16.36
N LEU A 321 -15.86 -3.74 15.63
CA LEU A 321 -16.42 -2.49 16.13
C LEU A 321 -17.95 -2.46 16.18
N ARG A 322 -18.63 -3.41 15.54
CA ARG A 322 -20.10 -3.56 15.53
C ARG A 322 -20.59 -4.61 16.52
N SER A 323 -19.68 -5.37 17.15
CA SER A 323 -20.00 -6.36 18.18
C SER A 323 -20.18 -5.68 19.55
#